data_cd4e961b98aa218eb22ca7213472366c
#
_entry.id   cd4e961b98aa218eb22ca7213472366c
#
_cell.length_a   1.000
_cell.length_b   1.000
_cell.length_c   1.000
_cell.angle_alpha   90.00
_cell.angle_beta   90.00
_cell.angle_gamma   90.00
#
_symmetry.space_group_name_H-M   'P 1'
#
loop_
_entity.id
_entity.type
_entity.pdbx_description
1 polymer ?
#
loop_
_entity_poly.entity_id
_entity_poly.type
_entity_poly.pdbx_seq_one_letter_code
_entity_poly.pdbx_strand_id
1 'polypeptide(L)'
;MDSRPPHPSTARLGPGTDRRRRATPRVAQLFACALAATLAMFGLADPGIGQSDPAKAKAEAGNTEAAKAVKEAKAEPSLEGAWSGGGEVAFAATGSRERARCRAHYNRRTKESYAMQATCATASGRAAQTATVHRVGENRYRGTFYNSEYDITGTVFVVVNGNSQSVRLTSTSGSALFRLSR
;
A
#
# COMPACT_ATOMS: atom_id res chain seq x y z
N MET A 1 -18.97 -2.09 69.96
CA MET A 1 -18.53 -1.19 68.89
C MET A 1 -18.82 -1.91 67.61
N ASP A 2 -19.96 -1.58 67.02
CA ASP A 2 -20.58 -2.30 65.93
C ASP A 2 -20.32 -1.50 64.64
N SER A 3 -19.45 -1.98 63.77
CA SER A 3 -19.13 -1.30 62.52
C SER A 3 -19.77 -2.04 61.36
N ARG A 4 -20.97 -1.62 61.00
CA ARG A 4 -21.67 -2.05 59.79
C ARG A 4 -21.13 -1.31 58.59
N PRO A 5 -20.81 -2.00 57.47
CA PRO A 5 -20.51 -1.34 56.21
C PRO A 5 -21.79 -0.87 55.48
N PRO A 6 -21.67 0.22 54.68
CA PRO A 6 -22.83 0.79 53.99
C PRO A 6 -23.24 -0.04 52.77
N HIS A 7 -24.51 -0.13 52.52
CA HIS A 7 -25.17 -0.78 51.39
C HIS A 7 -24.96 0.00 50.10
N PRO A 8 -24.73 -0.66 48.94
CA PRO A 8 -24.72 0.02 47.65
C PRO A 8 -26.14 0.38 47.20
N SER A 9 -26.29 1.64 46.84
CA SER A 9 -27.51 2.20 46.23
C SER A 9 -27.76 1.58 44.85
N THR A 10 -28.92 0.99 44.71
CA THR A 10 -29.49 0.57 43.43
C THR A 10 -29.92 1.79 42.64
N ALA A 11 -29.18 2.15 41.59
CA ALA A 11 -29.59 3.12 40.58
C ALA A 11 -30.58 2.47 39.62
N ARG A 12 -31.76 3.02 39.57
CA ARG A 12 -32.86 2.66 38.67
C ARG A 12 -32.48 2.90 37.22
N LEU A 13 -32.64 1.87 36.43
CA LEU A 13 -32.71 1.96 34.98
C LEU A 13 -34.01 2.64 34.57
N GLY A 14 -33.90 3.82 33.99
CA GLY A 14 -34.99 4.50 33.30
C GLY A 14 -35.08 3.98 31.86
N PRO A 15 -36.31 3.79 31.31
CA PRO A 15 -36.46 3.42 29.90
C PRO A 15 -36.37 4.68 29.04
N GLY A 16 -35.32 4.78 28.25
CA GLY A 16 -35.05 5.87 27.33
C GLY A 16 -34.98 5.40 25.89
N THR A 17 -36.18 5.31 25.31
CA THR A 17 -36.58 5.71 23.93
C THR A 17 -35.59 5.47 22.79
N ASP A 18 -35.88 4.38 22.14
CA ASP A 18 -36.02 4.23 20.68
C ASP A 18 -36.08 5.58 19.92
N ARG A 19 -35.05 5.86 19.11
CA ARG A 19 -35.11 6.72 17.92
C ARG A 19 -34.32 6.08 16.81
N ARG A 20 -34.98 5.15 16.14
CA ARG A 20 -35.44 5.29 14.75
C ARG A 20 -34.63 6.29 13.92
N ARG A 21 -34.02 5.65 12.92
CA ARG A 21 -34.00 6.14 11.54
C ARG A 21 -32.96 7.22 11.25
N ARG A 22 -32.35 7.12 10.18
CA ARG A 22 -32.96 7.19 8.83
C ARG A 22 -32.09 6.49 7.82
N ALA A 23 -32.72 5.67 7.05
CA ALA A 23 -32.26 5.27 5.72
C ALA A 23 -32.08 6.53 4.87
N THR A 24 -30.93 6.71 4.29
CA THR A 24 -30.71 7.67 3.23
C THR A 24 -30.86 6.99 1.87
N PRO A 25 -31.43 7.71 0.90
CA PRO A 25 -31.92 7.10 -0.33
C PRO A 25 -30.78 6.76 -1.29
N ARG A 26 -31.03 5.69 -2.00
CA ARG A 26 -30.39 5.29 -3.23
C ARG A 26 -30.42 6.46 -4.22
N VAL A 27 -29.30 6.99 -4.57
CA VAL A 27 -29.17 7.71 -5.83
C VAL A 27 -28.57 6.74 -6.83
N ALA A 28 -29.47 6.09 -7.56
CA ALA A 28 -29.15 5.45 -8.82
C ALA A 28 -28.84 6.57 -9.81
N GLN A 29 -27.60 6.71 -10.19
CA GLN A 29 -27.26 7.49 -11.39
C GLN A 29 -26.82 6.51 -12.48
N LEU A 30 -27.81 6.24 -13.31
CA LEU A 30 -27.70 5.75 -14.66
C LEU A 30 -26.91 6.79 -15.48
N PHE A 31 -25.73 6.45 -15.93
CA PHE A 31 -25.13 7.06 -17.10
C PHE A 31 -25.07 6.02 -18.20
N ALA A 32 -26.10 6.10 -19.02
CA ALA A 32 -26.09 5.57 -20.36
C ALA A 32 -25.43 6.60 -21.28
N CYS A 33 -25.00 6.11 -22.44
CA CYS A 33 -24.54 6.85 -23.62
C CYS A 33 -23.01 7.02 -23.69
N ALA A 34 -22.39 6.82 -24.81
CA ALA A 34 -22.84 6.58 -26.18
C ALA A 34 -21.66 5.99 -26.97
N LEU A 35 -22.03 5.09 -27.87
CA LEU A 35 -21.16 4.67 -28.98
C LEU A 35 -20.90 5.89 -29.88
N ALA A 36 -19.63 6.09 -30.22
CA ALA A 36 -19.28 6.78 -31.46
C ALA A 36 -18.14 5.99 -32.12
N ALA A 37 -18.54 5.22 -33.11
CA ALA A 37 -17.66 4.64 -34.11
C ALA A 37 -17.25 5.76 -35.07
N THR A 38 -15.96 5.93 -35.31
CA THR A 38 -15.49 6.59 -36.51
C THR A 38 -14.39 5.73 -37.15
N LEU A 39 -14.80 5.12 -38.25
CA LEU A 39 -13.93 4.62 -39.31
C LEU A 39 -13.41 5.83 -40.11
N ALA A 40 -12.10 5.83 -40.38
CA ALA A 40 -11.48 6.41 -41.57
C ALA A 40 -10.11 5.76 -41.67
N MET A 41 -9.88 4.85 -42.54
CA MET A 41 -9.67 4.83 -44.00
C MET A 41 -8.40 5.59 -44.45
N PHE A 42 -7.55 4.77 -45.10
CA PHE A 42 -6.62 5.04 -46.19
C PHE A 42 -5.26 5.67 -45.90
N GLY A 43 -4.25 4.98 -46.41
CA GLY A 43 -2.92 5.46 -46.72
C GLY A 43 -1.98 4.34 -47.13
N LEU A 44 -2.19 3.82 -48.34
CA LEU A 44 -1.23 3.01 -49.11
C LEU A 44 -0.22 3.96 -49.77
N ALA A 45 1.03 3.54 -49.87
CA ALA A 45 2.11 3.89 -50.76
C ALA A 45 3.42 4.12 -49.96
N ASP A 46 4.62 3.68 -50.31
CA ASP A 46 5.20 3.09 -51.53
C ASP A 46 6.51 2.44 -51.15
N PRO A 47 7.02 1.43 -51.84
CA PRO A 47 8.33 0.81 -51.60
C PRO A 47 9.43 1.55 -52.36
N GLY A 48 10.32 2.20 -51.63
CA GLY A 48 11.54 2.77 -52.18
C GLY A 48 12.72 1.79 -52.09
N ILE A 49 12.97 1.08 -53.17
CA ILE A 49 14.19 0.33 -53.43
C ILE A 49 15.28 1.32 -53.80
N GLY A 50 16.30 1.44 -52.99
CA GLY A 50 17.51 2.18 -53.32
C GLY A 50 18.74 1.33 -53.02
N GLN A 51 19.14 0.53 -54.01
CA GLN A 51 20.48 -0.03 -54.09
C GLN A 51 21.48 1.06 -54.41
N SER A 52 22.60 1.09 -53.71
CA SER A 52 23.84 1.65 -54.19
C SER A 52 25.01 0.95 -53.51
N ASP A 53 25.81 0.36 -54.34
CA ASP A 53 26.97 -0.47 -54.13
C ASP A 53 28.23 0.28 -53.62
N PRO A 54 29.33 -0.44 -53.38
CA PRO A 54 30.32 -0.17 -52.34
C PRO A 54 31.54 0.58 -52.83
N ALA A 55 32.07 1.44 -52.04
CA ALA A 55 33.43 1.93 -52.21
C ALA A 55 34.13 2.10 -50.86
N LYS A 56 34.89 1.11 -50.51
CA LYS A 56 36.29 1.11 -50.11
C LYS A 56 36.84 2.42 -49.54
N ALA A 57 36.96 2.50 -48.24
CA ALA A 57 38.01 3.26 -47.58
C ALA A 57 38.49 2.53 -46.32
N LYS A 58 39.75 2.25 -46.33
CA LYS A 58 40.60 1.58 -45.36
C LYS A 58 41.18 2.65 -44.40
N ALA A 59 41.48 2.23 -43.18
CA ALA A 59 42.18 2.92 -42.10
C ALA A 59 41.22 3.70 -41.15
N GLU A 60 41.26 3.52 -39.82
CA GLU A 60 42.38 3.32 -38.92
C GLU A 60 41.86 2.68 -37.64
N ALA A 61 42.71 1.89 -37.03
CA ALA A 61 42.55 1.38 -35.68
C ALA A 61 42.61 2.55 -34.68
N GLY A 62 41.48 2.87 -34.11
CA GLY A 62 41.32 3.81 -32.99
C GLY A 62 40.69 3.08 -31.83
N ASN A 63 41.52 2.62 -30.98
CA ASN A 63 41.28 2.16 -29.62
C ASN A 63 40.06 2.86 -28.95
N THR A 64 38.97 2.16 -28.76
CA THR A 64 37.88 2.61 -27.91
C THR A 64 37.35 1.43 -27.10
N GLU A 65 38.25 0.79 -26.40
CA GLU A 65 37.95 -0.11 -25.30
C GLU A 65 37.86 0.72 -24.03
N ALA A 66 36.98 1.69 -24.03
CA ALA A 66 36.52 2.43 -22.88
C ALA A 66 35.00 2.47 -22.85
N ALA A 67 34.36 1.46 -23.43
CA ALA A 67 32.95 1.26 -23.34
C ALA A 67 32.65 0.46 -22.10
N LYS A 68 32.51 1.20 -21.01
CA LYS A 68 31.38 1.04 -20.07
C LYS A 68 31.27 -0.29 -19.37
N ALA A 69 32.10 -0.50 -18.41
CA ALA A 69 31.58 -0.99 -17.15
C ALA A 69 30.71 0.11 -16.53
N VAL A 70 29.52 0.37 -17.05
CA VAL A 70 28.43 0.93 -16.29
C VAL A 70 28.11 -0.15 -15.27
N LYS A 71 28.83 -0.09 -14.17
CA LYS A 71 28.47 -0.75 -12.92
C LYS A 71 27.04 -0.33 -12.71
N GLU A 72 26.08 -1.19 -13.03
CA GLU A 72 24.71 -1.03 -12.61
C GLU A 72 24.77 -0.83 -11.12
N ALA A 73 24.68 0.41 -10.68
CA ALA A 73 24.56 0.73 -9.28
C ALA A 73 23.28 0.05 -8.88
N LYS A 74 23.38 -1.11 -8.23
CA LYS A 74 22.27 -1.85 -7.65
C LYS A 74 21.50 -0.83 -6.83
N ALA A 75 20.38 -0.35 -7.38
CA ALA A 75 19.57 0.67 -6.75
C ALA A 75 19.26 0.19 -5.34
N GLU A 76 19.65 0.96 -4.34
CA GLU A 76 19.36 0.62 -2.96
C GLU A 76 17.86 0.38 -2.80
N PRO A 77 17.46 -0.68 -2.10
CA PRO A 77 16.05 -0.98 -1.90
C PRO A 77 15.38 0.19 -1.19
N SER A 78 14.51 0.89 -1.92
CA SER A 78 13.76 2.05 -1.42
C SER A 78 12.34 1.63 -1.10
N LEU A 79 11.79 2.11 0.02
CA LEU A 79 10.38 1.98 0.34
C LEU A 79 9.50 2.95 -0.44
N GLU A 80 10.06 4.04 -0.96
CA GLU A 80 9.32 5.14 -1.57
C GLU A 80 8.34 4.69 -2.65
N GLY A 81 7.15 5.29 -2.68
CA GLY A 81 6.13 5.04 -3.69
C GLY A 81 4.96 4.19 -3.23
N ALA A 82 4.18 3.73 -4.20
CA ALA A 82 2.94 3.00 -3.99
C ALA A 82 3.18 1.48 -3.98
N TRP A 83 2.51 0.80 -3.07
CA TRP A 83 2.57 -0.64 -2.88
C TRP A 83 1.17 -1.21 -2.71
N SER A 84 0.91 -2.38 -3.24
CA SER A 84 -0.37 -3.05 -3.10
C SER A 84 -0.21 -4.55 -2.93
N GLY A 85 -1.18 -5.17 -2.27
CA GLY A 85 -1.15 -6.62 -2.07
C GLY A 85 -2.13 -7.09 -1.03
N GLY A 86 -1.83 -8.21 -0.40
CA GLY A 86 -2.72 -8.83 0.57
C GLY A 86 -1.97 -9.54 1.68
N GLY A 87 -2.76 -10.04 2.62
CA GLY A 87 -2.26 -10.77 3.76
C GLY A 87 -3.36 -11.23 4.69
N GLU A 88 -3.00 -11.42 5.93
CA GLU A 88 -3.88 -11.90 6.99
C GLU A 88 -3.78 -10.99 8.21
N VAL A 89 -4.92 -10.76 8.84
CA VAL A 89 -5.05 -10.08 10.13
C VAL A 89 -5.57 -11.11 11.15
N ALA A 90 -4.92 -11.19 12.31
CA ALA A 90 -5.33 -12.01 13.44
C ALA A 90 -5.77 -11.09 14.58
N PHE A 91 -6.99 -11.27 15.08
CA PHE A 91 -7.58 -10.49 16.14
C PHE A 91 -7.36 -11.17 17.49
N ALA A 92 -6.73 -10.46 18.44
CA ALA A 92 -6.41 -11.04 19.76
C ALA A 92 -7.68 -11.32 20.59
N ALA A 93 -8.70 -10.47 20.51
CA ALA A 93 -9.92 -10.59 21.30
C ALA A 93 -10.75 -11.83 20.95
N THR A 94 -10.76 -12.25 19.68
CA THR A 94 -11.60 -13.35 19.20
C THR A 94 -10.80 -14.57 18.76
N GLY A 95 -9.48 -14.43 18.58
CA GLY A 95 -8.64 -15.43 17.96
C GLY A 95 -8.93 -15.63 16.46
N SER A 96 -9.85 -14.87 15.89
CA SER A 96 -10.22 -15.00 14.48
C SER A 96 -9.14 -14.44 13.56
N ARG A 97 -9.18 -14.91 12.29
CA ARG A 97 -8.27 -14.46 11.24
C ARG A 97 -9.06 -14.10 10.01
N GLU A 98 -8.67 -13.00 9.38
CA GLU A 98 -9.29 -12.51 8.16
C GLU A 98 -8.26 -12.21 7.09
N ARG A 99 -8.60 -12.51 5.86
CA ARG A 99 -7.81 -12.05 4.71
C ARG A 99 -8.04 -10.56 4.52
N ALA A 100 -6.96 -9.84 4.23
CA ALA A 100 -7.00 -8.42 3.96
C ALA A 100 -6.31 -8.08 2.64
N ARG A 101 -6.79 -7.04 1.99
CA ARG A 101 -6.14 -6.38 0.86
C ARG A 101 -5.72 -4.99 1.29
N CYS A 102 -4.47 -4.63 1.00
CA CYS A 102 -3.89 -3.36 1.42
C CYS A 102 -3.30 -2.59 0.24
N ARG A 103 -3.37 -1.27 0.35
CA ARG A 103 -2.61 -0.32 -0.45
C ARG A 103 -1.85 0.57 0.51
N ALA A 104 -0.56 0.75 0.28
CA ALA A 104 0.30 1.59 1.08
C ALA A 104 1.05 2.56 0.18
N HIS A 105 1.32 3.74 0.68
CA HIS A 105 2.16 4.73 0.04
C HIS A 105 3.20 5.21 1.04
N TYR A 106 4.45 5.22 0.63
CA TYR A 106 5.57 5.69 1.44
C TYR A 106 6.15 6.96 0.84
N ASN A 107 6.25 7.99 1.67
CA ASN A 107 6.92 9.24 1.35
C ASN A 107 8.23 9.33 2.13
N ARG A 108 9.32 9.57 1.45
CA ARG A 108 10.63 9.78 2.07
C ARG A 108 10.61 11.06 2.91
N ARG A 109 11.04 10.98 4.15
CA ARG A 109 11.22 12.12 5.06
C ARG A 109 12.68 12.50 5.20
N THR A 110 13.54 11.50 5.35
CA THR A 110 15.00 11.65 5.40
C THR A 110 15.64 10.50 4.63
N LYS A 111 16.97 10.44 4.59
CA LYS A 111 17.68 9.28 4.02
C LYS A 111 17.31 7.96 4.70
N GLU A 112 16.95 8.03 5.99
CA GLU A 112 16.73 6.87 6.85
C GLU A 112 15.27 6.68 7.28
N SER A 113 14.34 7.59 6.93
CA SER A 113 12.96 7.52 7.41
C SER A 113 11.92 7.78 6.33
N TYR A 114 10.76 7.13 6.50
CA TYR A 114 9.60 7.24 5.62
C TYR A 114 8.33 7.42 6.45
N ALA A 115 7.45 8.29 5.98
CA ALA A 115 6.07 8.31 6.42
C ALA A 115 5.26 7.35 5.54
N MET A 116 4.45 6.51 6.15
CA MET A 116 3.56 5.56 5.49
C MET A 116 2.11 5.97 5.71
N GLN A 117 1.32 5.86 4.66
CA GLN A 117 -0.13 5.85 4.71
C GLN A 117 -0.62 4.55 4.06
N ALA A 118 -1.50 3.83 4.72
CA ALA A 118 -2.03 2.58 4.19
C ALA A 118 -3.54 2.49 4.45
N THR A 119 -4.24 1.84 3.53
CA THR A 119 -5.63 1.43 3.71
C THR A 119 -5.73 -0.06 3.45
N CYS A 120 -6.27 -0.77 4.42
CA CYS A 120 -6.54 -2.19 4.35
C CYS A 120 -8.04 -2.46 4.45
N ALA A 121 -8.51 -3.48 3.76
CA ALA A 121 -9.90 -3.94 3.78
C ALA A 121 -9.93 -5.44 4.05
N THR A 122 -10.77 -5.84 5.00
CA THR A 122 -11.12 -7.23 5.34
C THR A 122 -12.61 -7.46 5.09
N ALA A 123 -13.09 -8.65 5.41
CA ALA A 123 -14.52 -8.94 5.40
C ALA A 123 -15.29 -8.10 6.43
N SER A 124 -14.68 -7.84 7.58
CA SER A 124 -15.29 -7.06 8.68
C SER A 124 -15.29 -5.54 8.44
N GLY A 125 -14.44 -5.01 7.55
CA GLY A 125 -14.40 -3.57 7.30
C GLY A 125 -13.11 -3.07 6.67
N ARG A 126 -12.99 -1.74 6.68
CA ARG A 126 -11.83 -1.02 6.16
C ARG A 126 -11.17 -0.24 7.29
N ALA A 127 -9.85 -0.15 7.25
CA ALA A 127 -9.07 0.60 8.20
C ALA A 127 -7.98 1.43 7.51
N ALA A 128 -7.85 2.68 7.89
CA ALA A 128 -6.74 3.54 7.51
C ALA A 128 -5.66 3.52 8.59
N GLN A 129 -4.41 3.55 8.16
CA GLN A 129 -3.27 3.47 9.05
C GLN A 129 -2.19 4.46 8.61
N THR A 130 -1.56 5.08 9.57
CA THR A 130 -0.35 5.89 9.36
C THR A 130 0.81 5.28 10.13
N ALA A 131 2.03 5.48 9.65
CA ALA A 131 3.23 5.07 10.37
C ALA A 131 4.41 5.98 10.02
N THR A 132 5.37 6.03 10.94
CA THR A 132 6.73 6.48 10.64
C THR A 132 7.66 5.29 10.83
N VAL A 133 8.43 4.97 9.77
CA VAL A 133 9.39 3.87 9.80
C VAL A 133 10.80 4.39 9.55
N HIS A 134 11.76 3.82 10.26
CA HIS A 134 13.17 4.13 10.17
C HIS A 134 13.95 2.92 9.69
N ARG A 135 15.00 3.14 8.92
CA ARG A 135 15.91 2.09 8.50
C ARG A 135 16.63 1.50 9.71
N VAL A 136 16.60 0.19 9.84
CA VAL A 136 17.28 -0.57 10.89
C VAL A 136 18.25 -1.62 10.33
N GLY A 137 18.42 -1.63 9.01
CA GLY A 137 19.32 -2.51 8.28
C GLY A 137 19.23 -2.23 6.79
N GLU A 138 19.99 -2.94 5.98
CA GLU A 138 20.14 -2.69 4.54
C GLU A 138 18.77 -2.58 3.81
N ASN A 139 17.86 -3.50 4.11
CA ASN A 139 16.51 -3.57 3.50
C ASN A 139 15.41 -3.70 4.56
N ARG A 140 15.67 -3.32 5.81
CA ARG A 140 14.78 -3.50 6.95
C ARG A 140 14.43 -2.16 7.56
N TYR A 141 13.15 -2.00 7.88
CA TYR A 141 12.61 -0.79 8.48
C TYR A 141 11.72 -1.15 9.67
N ARG A 142 11.72 -0.32 10.68
CA ARG A 142 10.89 -0.48 11.88
C ARG A 142 10.33 0.87 12.30
N GLY A 143 9.12 0.84 12.88
CA GLY A 143 8.49 2.04 13.38
C GLY A 143 7.23 1.74 14.17
N THR A 144 6.46 2.81 14.39
CA THR A 144 5.15 2.75 15.05
C THR A 144 4.06 3.08 14.04
N PHE A 145 2.98 2.33 14.06
CA PHE A 145 1.77 2.63 13.29
C PHE A 145 0.63 3.06 14.22
N TYR A 146 -0.29 3.82 13.65
CA TYR A 146 -1.55 4.22 14.27
C TYR A 146 -2.69 3.95 13.30
N ASN A 147 -3.75 3.33 13.81
CA ASN A 147 -5.01 3.09 13.12
C ASN A 147 -6.07 3.96 13.79
N SER A 148 -6.61 4.93 13.05
CA SER A 148 -7.52 5.94 13.58
C SER A 148 -8.97 5.43 13.75
N GLU A 149 -9.39 4.41 12.97
CA GLU A 149 -10.75 3.88 13.06
C GLU A 149 -10.99 3.11 14.36
N TYR A 150 -9.94 2.47 14.88
CA TYR A 150 -10.02 1.58 16.04
C TYR A 150 -9.16 2.05 17.22
N ASP A 151 -8.53 3.22 17.11
CA ASP A 151 -7.59 3.76 18.10
C ASP A 151 -6.49 2.76 18.52
N ILE A 152 -5.89 2.10 17.53
CA ILE A 152 -4.88 1.08 17.76
C ILE A 152 -3.50 1.63 17.41
N THR A 153 -2.59 1.58 18.37
CA THR A 153 -1.17 1.82 18.16
C THR A 153 -0.39 0.51 18.26
N GLY A 154 0.65 0.37 17.45
CA GLY A 154 1.51 -0.81 17.48
C GLY A 154 2.81 -0.62 16.74
N THR A 155 3.56 -1.70 16.62
CA THR A 155 4.84 -1.74 15.91
C THR A 155 4.65 -2.22 14.49
N VAL A 156 5.32 -1.58 13.54
CA VAL A 156 5.45 -2.02 12.16
C VAL A 156 6.89 -2.43 11.87
N PHE A 157 7.05 -3.55 11.19
CA PHE A 157 8.32 -4.03 10.67
C PHE A 157 8.19 -4.35 9.19
N VAL A 158 9.09 -3.82 8.36
CA VAL A 158 9.09 -3.97 6.90
C VAL A 158 10.42 -4.53 6.44
N VAL A 159 10.35 -5.51 5.55
CA VAL A 159 11.51 -6.04 4.81
C VAL A 159 11.23 -5.88 3.33
N VAL A 160 12.12 -5.18 2.63
CA VAL A 160 12.02 -4.94 1.18
C VAL A 160 12.92 -5.91 0.42
N ASN A 161 12.41 -6.46 -0.67
CA ASN A 161 13.17 -7.30 -1.58
C ASN A 161 12.82 -6.93 -3.03
N GLY A 162 13.59 -6.03 -3.61
CA GLY A 162 13.31 -5.48 -4.94
C GLY A 162 11.94 -4.80 -5.00
N ASN A 163 11.06 -5.34 -5.84
CA ASN A 163 9.70 -4.84 -6.04
C ASN A 163 8.66 -5.50 -5.11
N SER A 164 9.10 -6.25 -4.11
CA SER A 164 8.23 -6.87 -3.10
C SER A 164 8.63 -6.45 -1.69
N GLN A 165 7.67 -6.45 -0.78
CA GLN A 165 7.93 -6.25 0.64
C GLN A 165 7.04 -7.14 1.50
N SER A 166 7.57 -7.52 2.66
CA SER A 166 6.81 -8.13 3.75
C SER A 166 6.61 -7.08 4.84
N VAL A 167 5.36 -6.91 5.28
CA VAL A 167 4.99 -5.98 6.35
C VAL A 167 4.36 -6.76 7.49
N ARG A 168 4.93 -6.64 8.68
CA ARG A 168 4.37 -7.19 9.92
C ARG A 168 3.91 -6.06 10.82
N LEU A 169 2.67 -6.13 11.27
CA LEU A 169 2.09 -5.26 12.28
C LEU A 169 1.87 -6.07 13.55
N THR A 170 2.13 -5.47 14.71
CA THR A 170 1.89 -6.09 16.02
C THR A 170 1.38 -5.04 17.00
N SER A 171 0.28 -5.34 17.68
CA SER A 171 -0.32 -4.53 18.73
C SER A 171 -0.94 -5.42 19.80
N THR A 172 -1.47 -4.83 20.86
CA THR A 172 -2.26 -5.54 21.88
C THR A 172 -3.57 -6.11 21.31
N SER A 173 -4.13 -5.45 20.28
CA SER A 173 -5.38 -5.87 19.61
C SER A 173 -5.20 -7.01 18.62
N GLY A 174 -3.95 -7.34 18.26
CA GLY A 174 -3.67 -8.43 17.32
C GLY A 174 -2.42 -8.22 16.48
N SER A 175 -2.32 -9.01 15.41
CA SER A 175 -1.19 -8.94 14.49
C SER A 175 -1.65 -9.07 13.03
N ALA A 176 -0.81 -8.60 12.11
CA ALA A 176 -1.04 -8.78 10.69
C ALA A 176 0.26 -9.03 9.93
N LEU A 177 0.15 -9.79 8.86
CA LEU A 177 1.25 -10.06 7.94
C LEU A 177 0.77 -9.84 6.51
N PHE A 178 1.44 -8.94 5.80
CA PHE A 178 1.14 -8.62 4.41
C PHE A 178 2.34 -8.86 3.51
N ARG A 179 2.04 -9.19 2.26
CA ARG A 179 2.99 -9.16 1.15
C ARG A 179 2.48 -8.16 0.13
N LEU A 180 3.27 -7.14 -0.14
CA LEU A 180 2.93 -6.07 -1.07
C LEU A 180 3.97 -6.01 -2.19
N SER A 181 3.54 -5.55 -3.34
CA SER A 181 4.38 -5.33 -4.53
C SER A 181 4.07 -3.97 -5.16
N ARG A 182 4.97 -3.50 -6.00
CA ARG A 182 4.84 -2.29 -6.83
C ARG A 182 5.18 -2.62 -8.28
#